data_bd2c45bd69ed8d34af4dcca3b91cbc82
#
_entry.id   bd2c45bd69ed8d34af4dcca3b91cbc82
#
_cell.length_a   1.000
_cell.length_b   1.000
_cell.length_c   1.000
_cell.angle_alpha   90.00
_cell.angle_beta   90.00
_cell.angle_gamma   90.00
#
_symmetry.space_group_name_H-M   'P 1'
#
loop_
_entity.id
_entity.type
_entity.pdbx_description
1 polymer ?
#
loop_
_entity_poly.entity_id
_entity_poly.type
_entity_poly.pdbx_seq_one_letter_code
_entity_poly.pdbx_strand_id
1 'polypeptide(L)'
;MEVYGLLASGYGDWPIIKQIAWLLGQVMNGIFNVLSKIGIENIGVCIIIFTIIIYTLMIPLTIKQQKFSKMSAVMQPEIKKIQKKYEGKKDQASMMKQQEEINLVYEKYGTSMTGGCLPMLIQMPILFALYPVIRDIPTYVKGVKDVYMPVTEAIMNTNGFQKIMETIGEASPVLMNPKAYDYSQADTIVNVLYKFQDSTWNALMEKMPSITDLAQQTMDKVTHLNSFLGINIGEQPLTQLTAAFHNGSVVGIILAVLIPVLA
;
A
#
# COMPACT_ATOMS: atom_id res chain seq x y z
N MET A 1 0.18 12.51 -16.56
CA MET A 1 -0.74 11.35 -16.70
C MET A 1 0.00 10.03 -16.95
N GLU A 2 1.26 10.04 -17.38
CA GLU A 2 2.07 8.81 -17.60
C GLU A 2 2.63 8.14 -16.33
N VAL A 3 2.79 8.88 -15.24
CA VAL A 3 3.38 8.36 -13.99
C VAL A 3 2.45 7.30 -13.32
N TYR A 4 1.13 7.44 -13.47
CA TYR A 4 0.17 6.48 -12.92
C TYR A 4 0.12 5.14 -13.69
N GLY A 5 0.36 5.15 -14.99
CA GLY A 5 0.47 3.93 -15.81
C GLY A 5 1.72 3.10 -15.49
N LEU A 6 2.83 3.76 -15.18
CA LEU A 6 4.08 3.12 -14.74
C LEU A 6 3.95 2.47 -13.36
N LEU A 7 3.14 3.02 -12.46
CA LEU A 7 2.89 2.45 -11.13
C LEU A 7 1.97 1.21 -11.19
N ALA A 8 1.13 1.09 -12.21
CA ALA A 8 0.18 0.00 -12.34
C ALA A 8 0.75 -1.29 -12.98
N SER A 9 1.80 -1.18 -13.81
CA SER A 9 2.31 -2.31 -14.60
C SER A 9 3.83 -2.59 -14.54
N GLY A 10 4.63 -1.75 -13.90
CA GLY A 10 6.07 -1.80 -14.08
C GLY A 10 6.90 -2.16 -12.84
N TYR A 11 6.50 -1.78 -11.63
CA TYR A 11 7.34 -1.99 -10.44
C TYR A 11 7.09 -3.32 -9.73
N GLY A 12 5.88 -3.88 -9.84
CA GLY A 12 5.54 -5.19 -9.27
C GLY A 12 6.28 -6.36 -9.93
N ASP A 13 6.81 -6.17 -11.14
CA ASP A 13 7.50 -7.22 -11.90
C ASP A 13 9.01 -7.30 -11.64
N TRP A 14 9.57 -6.35 -10.93
CA TRP A 14 10.97 -6.42 -10.55
C TRP A 14 11.19 -7.57 -9.56
N PRO A 15 12.14 -8.49 -9.84
CA PRO A 15 12.31 -9.72 -9.05
C PRO A 15 12.59 -9.43 -7.57
N ILE A 16 13.33 -8.36 -7.26
CA ILE A 16 13.62 -7.94 -5.89
C ILE A 16 12.35 -7.47 -5.18
N ILE A 17 11.52 -6.67 -5.84
CA ILE A 17 10.27 -6.16 -5.26
C ILE A 17 9.27 -7.30 -5.03
N LYS A 18 9.16 -8.25 -5.97
CA LYS A 18 8.33 -9.46 -5.80
C LYS A 18 8.76 -10.29 -4.59
N GLN A 19 10.06 -10.49 -4.38
CA GLN A 19 10.57 -11.25 -3.24
C GLN A 19 10.27 -10.54 -1.92
N ILE A 20 10.47 -9.22 -1.85
CA ILE A 20 10.15 -8.43 -0.66
C ILE A 20 8.64 -8.45 -0.42
N ALA A 21 7.81 -8.24 -1.44
CA ALA A 21 6.35 -8.30 -1.33
C ALA A 21 5.86 -9.68 -0.88
N TRP A 22 6.44 -10.76 -1.39
CA TRP A 22 6.15 -12.12 -0.94
C TRP A 22 6.49 -12.30 0.54
N LEU A 23 7.68 -11.86 0.97
CA LEU A 23 8.10 -11.94 2.38
C LEU A 23 7.16 -11.15 3.30
N LEU A 24 6.83 -9.91 2.93
CA LEU A 24 5.89 -9.07 3.66
C LEU A 24 4.50 -9.71 3.71
N GLY A 25 4.07 -10.31 2.60
CA GLY A 25 2.83 -11.05 2.50
C GLY A 25 2.78 -12.27 3.43
N GLN A 26 3.89 -13.03 3.55
CA GLN A 26 3.97 -14.15 4.50
C GLN A 26 3.85 -13.68 5.96
N VAL A 27 4.46 -12.55 6.30
CA VAL A 27 4.31 -11.95 7.64
C VAL A 27 2.84 -11.59 7.88
N MET A 28 2.20 -10.92 6.93
CA MET A 28 0.78 -10.52 7.03
C MET A 28 -0.15 -11.73 7.15
N ASN A 29 0.05 -12.77 6.34
CA ASN A 29 -0.70 -14.02 6.40
C ASN A 29 -0.49 -14.74 7.75
N GLY A 30 0.73 -14.75 8.28
CA GLY A 30 1.04 -15.29 9.60
C GLY A 30 0.28 -14.58 10.73
N ILE A 31 0.25 -13.24 10.69
CA ILE A 31 -0.49 -12.41 11.64
C ILE A 31 -2.00 -12.73 11.56
N PHE A 32 -2.56 -12.72 10.35
CA PHE A 32 -3.98 -13.02 10.15
C PHE A 32 -4.34 -14.40 10.66
N ASN A 33 -3.54 -15.43 10.38
CA ASN A 33 -3.77 -16.80 10.87
C ASN A 33 -3.73 -16.91 12.40
N VAL A 34 -2.85 -16.14 13.06
CA VAL A 34 -2.82 -16.09 14.53
C VAL A 34 -4.07 -15.40 15.08
N LEU A 35 -4.45 -14.27 14.50
CA LEU A 35 -5.64 -13.52 14.88
C LEU A 35 -6.92 -14.34 14.67
N SER A 36 -7.06 -15.04 13.56
CA SER A 36 -8.19 -15.91 13.24
C SER A 36 -8.34 -17.05 14.27
N LYS A 37 -7.21 -17.64 14.73
CA LYS A 37 -7.25 -18.69 15.78
C LYS A 37 -7.78 -18.20 17.12
N ILE A 38 -7.63 -16.92 17.44
CA ILE A 38 -8.18 -16.31 18.67
C ILE A 38 -9.55 -15.64 18.43
N GLY A 39 -10.16 -15.86 17.24
CA GLY A 39 -11.49 -15.35 16.91
C GLY A 39 -11.51 -13.88 16.45
N ILE A 40 -10.37 -13.29 16.12
CA ILE A 40 -10.27 -11.91 15.63
C ILE A 40 -10.01 -11.95 14.13
N GLU A 41 -11.06 -12.05 13.34
CA GLU A 41 -10.98 -11.98 11.87
C GLU A 41 -11.20 -10.54 11.41
N ASN A 42 -10.15 -9.71 11.54
CA ASN A 42 -10.22 -8.28 11.21
C ASN A 42 -8.96 -7.80 10.49
N ILE A 43 -9.13 -7.30 9.27
CA ILE A 43 -8.04 -6.82 8.43
C ILE A 43 -7.39 -5.56 9.02
N GLY A 44 -8.15 -4.66 9.62
CA GLY A 44 -7.63 -3.44 10.24
C GLY A 44 -6.67 -3.75 11.40
N VAL A 45 -7.06 -4.68 12.28
CA VAL A 45 -6.18 -5.16 13.37
C VAL A 45 -4.92 -5.81 12.80
N CYS A 46 -5.07 -6.62 11.74
CA CYS A 46 -3.95 -7.25 11.06
C CYS A 46 -2.96 -6.22 10.51
N ILE A 47 -3.44 -5.16 9.84
CA ILE A 47 -2.61 -4.07 9.31
C ILE A 47 -1.88 -3.32 10.43
N ILE A 48 -2.54 -3.05 11.55
CA ILE A 48 -1.89 -2.36 12.69
C ILE A 48 -0.73 -3.19 13.25
N ILE A 49 -0.97 -4.47 13.53
CA ILE A 49 0.07 -5.37 14.06
C ILE A 49 1.22 -5.50 13.04
N PHE A 50 0.88 -5.69 11.77
CA PHE A 50 1.85 -5.73 10.68
C PHE A 50 2.71 -4.46 10.65
N THR A 51 2.08 -3.29 10.74
CA THR A 51 2.77 -2.00 10.76
C THR A 51 3.73 -1.89 11.96
N ILE A 52 3.28 -2.28 13.16
CA ILE A 52 4.13 -2.29 14.36
C ILE A 52 5.36 -3.20 14.17
N ILE A 53 5.17 -4.39 13.61
CA ILE A 53 6.28 -5.33 13.36
C ILE A 53 7.27 -4.72 12.36
N ILE A 54 6.79 -4.15 11.25
CA ILE A 54 7.66 -3.54 10.25
C ILE A 54 8.42 -2.35 10.82
N TYR A 55 7.77 -1.44 11.55
CA TYR A 55 8.45 -0.32 12.20
C TYR A 55 9.48 -0.79 13.22
N THR A 56 9.16 -1.82 14.02
CA THR A 56 10.10 -2.40 14.99
C THR A 56 11.34 -2.95 14.30
N LEU A 57 11.16 -3.67 13.20
CA LEU A 57 12.25 -4.19 12.38
C LEU A 57 13.12 -3.05 11.80
N MET A 58 12.53 -1.91 11.51
CA MET A 58 13.22 -0.76 10.92
C MET A 58 13.90 0.15 11.97
N ILE A 59 13.64 -0.03 13.28
CA ILE A 59 14.25 0.80 14.35
C ILE A 59 15.77 0.94 14.20
N PRO A 60 16.58 -0.13 14.03
CA PRO A 60 18.03 0.01 13.94
C PRO A 60 18.48 0.84 12.74
N LEU A 61 17.77 0.75 11.62
CA LEU A 61 18.04 1.58 10.44
C LEU A 61 17.68 3.04 10.69
N THR A 62 16.53 3.29 11.30
CA THR A 62 16.04 4.64 11.65
C THR A 62 16.98 5.34 12.64
N ILE A 63 17.52 4.61 13.63
CA ILE A 63 18.51 5.16 14.57
C ILE A 63 19.78 5.61 13.84
N LYS A 64 20.29 4.80 12.90
CA LYS A 64 21.47 5.19 12.09
C LYS A 64 21.17 6.43 11.25
N GLN A 65 20.00 6.52 10.65
CA GLN A 65 19.55 7.68 9.87
C GLN A 65 19.45 8.94 10.72
N GLN A 66 18.88 8.86 11.93
CA GLN A 66 18.77 9.99 12.85
C GLN A 66 20.15 10.47 13.33
N LYS A 67 21.08 9.54 13.61
CA LYS A 67 22.48 9.91 13.96
C LYS A 67 23.14 10.66 12.81
N PHE A 68 23.00 10.17 11.57
CA PHE A 68 23.53 10.87 10.40
C PHE A 68 22.88 12.26 10.21
N SER A 69 21.56 12.39 10.36
CA SER A 69 20.86 13.67 10.25
C SER A 69 21.35 14.70 11.29
N LYS A 70 21.54 14.28 12.55
CA LYS A 70 22.11 15.15 13.59
C LYS A 70 23.55 15.56 13.25
N MET A 71 24.39 14.64 12.80
CA MET A 71 25.77 14.92 12.42
C MET A 71 25.81 15.86 11.21
N SER A 72 24.96 15.66 10.23
CA SER A 72 24.81 16.54 9.06
C SER A 72 24.50 17.99 9.48
N ALA A 73 23.63 18.19 10.47
CA ALA A 73 23.31 19.52 10.99
C ALA A 73 24.53 20.21 11.63
N VAL A 74 25.38 19.45 12.32
CA VAL A 74 26.63 19.96 12.92
C VAL A 74 27.67 20.32 11.85
N MET A 75 27.75 19.56 10.76
CA MET A 75 28.69 19.78 9.66
C MET A 75 28.28 20.95 8.74
N GLN A 76 26.99 21.28 8.65
CA GLN A 76 26.45 22.30 7.76
C GLN A 76 27.18 23.65 7.79
N PRO A 77 27.58 24.23 8.94
CA PRO A 77 28.33 25.50 8.98
C PRO A 77 29.69 25.42 8.29
N GLU A 78 30.41 24.29 8.47
CA GLU A 78 31.73 24.08 7.81
C GLU A 78 31.55 23.89 6.29
N ILE A 79 30.58 23.08 5.87
CA ILE A 79 30.27 22.86 4.46
C ILE A 79 29.88 24.17 3.77
N LYS A 80 29.02 24.99 4.41
CA LYS A 80 28.65 26.31 3.87
C LYS A 80 29.83 27.26 3.70
N LYS A 81 30.81 27.23 4.60
CA LYS A 81 32.05 28.02 4.47
C LYS A 81 32.85 27.58 3.25
N ILE A 82 32.99 26.26 3.02
CA ILE A 82 33.66 25.73 1.83
C ILE A 82 32.89 26.11 0.57
N GLN A 83 31.57 25.95 0.55
CA GLN A 83 30.74 26.34 -0.59
C GLN A 83 30.91 27.82 -0.96
N LYS A 84 30.91 28.72 0.04
CA LYS A 84 31.16 30.16 -0.19
C LYS A 84 32.55 30.45 -0.73
N LYS A 85 33.59 29.71 -0.30
CA LYS A 85 34.98 29.87 -0.79
C LYS A 85 35.10 29.60 -2.28
N TYR A 86 34.24 28.71 -2.82
CA TYR A 86 34.23 28.33 -4.23
C TYR A 86 33.03 28.94 -4.98
N GLU A 87 32.27 29.83 -4.38
CA GLU A 87 31.13 30.50 -4.99
C GLU A 87 31.60 31.31 -6.20
N GLY A 88 30.95 31.13 -7.35
CA GLY A 88 31.32 31.81 -8.62
C GLY A 88 32.42 31.12 -9.41
N LYS A 89 33.16 30.15 -8.89
CA LYS A 89 34.17 29.38 -9.64
C LYS A 89 33.49 28.15 -10.28
N LYS A 90 33.45 28.16 -11.62
CA LYS A 90 32.79 27.11 -12.42
C LYS A 90 33.77 26.18 -13.13
N ASP A 91 35.09 26.39 -12.93
CA ASP A 91 36.11 25.55 -13.50
C ASP A 91 36.19 24.18 -12.83
N GLN A 92 36.45 23.15 -13.60
CA GLN A 92 36.43 21.74 -13.12
C GLN A 92 37.45 21.53 -11.98
N ALA A 93 38.59 22.17 -12.01
CA ALA A 93 39.60 22.08 -10.95
C ALA A 93 39.11 22.64 -9.62
N SER A 94 38.36 23.74 -9.61
CA SER A 94 37.76 24.32 -8.38
C SER A 94 36.64 23.46 -7.85
N MET A 95 35.82 22.87 -8.73
CA MET A 95 34.75 21.93 -8.33
C MET A 95 35.33 20.67 -7.68
N MET A 96 36.41 20.12 -8.24
CA MET A 96 37.08 18.95 -7.65
C MET A 96 37.67 19.29 -6.24
N LYS A 97 38.35 20.45 -6.09
CA LYS A 97 38.87 20.86 -4.79
C LYS A 97 37.77 21.13 -3.76
N GLN A 98 36.67 21.75 -4.18
CA GLN A 98 35.50 21.92 -3.30
C GLN A 98 34.99 20.59 -2.80
N GLN A 99 34.85 19.60 -3.69
CA GLN A 99 34.38 18.26 -3.35
C GLN A 99 35.35 17.55 -2.39
N GLU A 100 36.65 17.69 -2.62
CA GLU A 100 37.68 17.13 -1.75
C GLU A 100 37.65 17.75 -0.34
N GLU A 101 37.57 19.10 -0.24
CA GLU A 101 37.44 19.78 1.06
C GLU A 101 36.13 19.35 1.80
N ILE A 102 35.02 19.17 1.08
CA ILE A 102 33.78 18.67 1.65
C ILE A 102 33.94 17.21 2.15
N ASN A 103 34.61 16.36 1.37
CA ASN A 103 34.89 14.98 1.78
C ASN A 103 35.71 14.92 3.07
N LEU A 104 36.74 15.78 3.21
CA LEU A 104 37.53 15.89 4.43
C LEU A 104 36.69 16.28 5.66
N VAL A 105 35.66 17.11 5.49
CA VAL A 105 34.70 17.40 6.56
C VAL A 105 33.93 16.15 6.95
N TYR A 106 33.41 15.39 5.97
CA TYR A 106 32.71 14.13 6.29
C TYR A 106 33.62 13.12 7.01
N GLU A 107 34.87 12.97 6.57
CA GLU A 107 35.88 12.11 7.23
C GLU A 107 36.18 12.57 8.66
N LYS A 108 36.36 13.87 8.87
CA LYS A 108 36.58 14.45 10.19
C LYS A 108 35.48 14.08 11.19
N TYR A 109 34.25 14.01 10.75
CA TYR A 109 33.09 13.66 11.58
C TYR A 109 32.75 12.16 11.55
N GLY A 110 33.59 11.32 10.92
CA GLY A 110 33.42 9.87 10.87
C GLY A 110 32.17 9.42 10.12
N THR A 111 31.75 10.22 9.12
CA THR A 111 30.57 9.95 8.29
C THR A 111 30.98 9.88 6.81
N SER A 112 30.06 9.41 5.97
CA SER A 112 30.25 9.44 4.52
C SER A 112 29.19 10.29 3.85
N MET A 113 29.50 10.89 2.71
CA MET A 113 28.56 11.66 1.93
C MET A 113 27.36 10.83 1.47
N THR A 114 27.54 9.53 1.22
CA THR A 114 26.51 8.58 0.85
C THR A 114 25.63 8.14 2.03
N GLY A 115 26.04 8.41 3.28
CA GLY A 115 25.31 8.02 4.48
C GLY A 115 23.91 8.64 4.59
N GLY A 116 23.68 9.79 3.96
CA GLY A 116 22.37 10.46 3.92
C GLY A 116 21.36 9.88 2.95
N CYS A 117 21.81 9.32 1.84
CA CYS A 117 20.90 8.77 0.83
C CYS A 117 20.68 7.26 1.01
N LEU A 118 21.54 6.56 1.74
CA LEU A 118 21.45 5.11 1.95
C LEU A 118 20.11 4.67 2.54
N PRO A 119 19.53 5.33 3.56
CA PRO A 119 18.22 4.97 4.06
C PRO A 119 17.11 5.08 3.01
N MET A 120 17.17 6.11 2.14
CA MET A 120 16.21 6.30 1.06
C MET A 120 16.29 5.15 0.03
N LEU A 121 17.51 4.71 -0.30
CA LEU A 121 17.73 3.59 -1.22
C LEU A 121 17.19 2.26 -0.69
N ILE A 122 17.21 2.05 0.63
CA ILE A 122 16.63 0.87 1.28
C ILE A 122 15.11 1.00 1.42
N GLN A 123 14.63 2.20 1.75
CA GLN A 123 13.20 2.46 2.00
C GLN A 123 12.35 2.34 0.73
N MET A 124 12.87 2.80 -0.42
CA MET A 124 12.10 2.79 -1.67
C MET A 124 11.66 1.38 -2.11
N PRO A 125 12.52 0.36 -2.18
CA PRO A 125 12.09 -1.00 -2.49
C PRO A 125 11.04 -1.54 -1.52
N ILE A 126 11.16 -1.23 -0.22
CA ILE A 126 10.18 -1.65 0.80
C ILE A 126 8.84 -0.98 0.56
N LEU A 127 8.82 0.32 0.28
CA LEU A 127 7.61 1.08 -0.02
C LEU A 127 6.91 0.53 -1.28
N PHE A 128 7.68 0.27 -2.35
CA PHE A 128 7.12 -0.32 -3.58
C PHE A 128 6.60 -1.74 -3.38
N ALA A 129 7.23 -2.53 -2.50
CA ALA A 129 6.76 -3.87 -2.17
C ALA A 129 5.52 -3.85 -1.25
N LEU A 130 5.41 -2.87 -0.36
CA LEU A 130 4.29 -2.73 0.56
C LEU A 130 2.99 -2.37 -0.16
N TYR A 131 3.08 -1.56 -1.23
CA TYR A 131 1.93 -1.11 -1.99
C TYR A 131 1.06 -2.28 -2.53
N PRO A 132 1.59 -3.25 -3.30
CA PRO A 132 0.80 -4.39 -3.75
C PRO A 132 0.29 -5.27 -2.61
N VAL A 133 1.04 -5.41 -1.51
CA VAL A 133 0.60 -6.22 -0.35
C VAL A 133 -0.66 -5.63 0.30
N ILE A 134 -0.74 -4.30 0.43
CA ILE A 134 -1.91 -3.64 1.02
C ILE A 134 -3.05 -3.53 -0.01
N ARG A 135 -2.73 -3.30 -1.28
CA ARG A 135 -3.73 -3.12 -2.32
C ARG A 135 -4.45 -4.41 -2.70
N ASP A 136 -3.74 -5.53 -2.67
CA ASP A 136 -4.22 -6.84 -3.13
C ASP A 136 -4.09 -7.88 -2.00
N ILE A 137 -4.63 -7.57 -0.81
CA ILE A 137 -4.55 -8.41 0.41
C ILE A 137 -4.92 -9.87 0.16
N PRO A 138 -5.98 -10.21 -0.61
CA PRO A 138 -6.33 -11.61 -0.86
C PRO A 138 -5.23 -12.41 -1.57
N THR A 139 -4.36 -11.75 -2.34
CA THR A 139 -3.19 -12.42 -2.97
C THR A 139 -2.22 -12.97 -1.93
N TYR A 140 -2.11 -12.31 -0.78
CA TYR A 140 -1.11 -12.61 0.24
C TYR A 140 -1.69 -13.29 1.47
N VAL A 141 -2.97 -13.05 1.79
CA VAL A 141 -3.64 -13.55 3.00
C VAL A 141 -4.71 -14.58 2.60
N LYS A 142 -4.37 -15.84 2.80
CA LYS A 142 -5.23 -16.98 2.38
C LYS A 142 -6.62 -16.89 3.00
N GLY A 143 -6.75 -16.60 4.30
CA GLY A 143 -8.05 -16.53 4.97
C GLY A 143 -8.97 -15.47 4.38
N VAL A 144 -8.42 -14.34 3.89
CA VAL A 144 -9.19 -13.32 3.16
C VAL A 144 -9.58 -13.84 1.77
N LYS A 145 -8.65 -14.46 1.04
CA LYS A 145 -8.94 -15.07 -0.28
C LYS A 145 -10.07 -16.09 -0.20
N ASP A 146 -10.03 -16.95 0.80
CA ASP A 146 -11.02 -18.03 0.99
C ASP A 146 -12.46 -17.50 1.17
N VAL A 147 -12.64 -16.27 1.64
CA VAL A 147 -13.96 -15.62 1.74
C VAL A 147 -14.55 -15.31 0.35
N TYR A 148 -13.72 -14.95 -0.60
CA TYR A 148 -14.15 -14.59 -1.97
C TYR A 148 -14.23 -15.82 -2.91
N MET A 149 -13.56 -16.92 -2.59
CA MET A 149 -13.48 -18.08 -3.49
C MET A 149 -14.85 -18.64 -3.90
N PRO A 150 -15.84 -18.83 -2.97
CA PRO A 150 -17.13 -19.39 -3.38
C PRO A 150 -17.87 -18.58 -4.43
N VAL A 151 -17.93 -17.25 -4.29
CA VAL A 151 -18.54 -16.37 -5.28
C VAL A 151 -17.71 -16.28 -6.57
N THR A 152 -16.38 -16.34 -6.47
CA THR A 152 -15.48 -16.37 -7.62
C THR A 152 -15.70 -17.60 -8.48
N GLU A 153 -15.81 -18.78 -7.88
CA GLU A 153 -16.09 -20.04 -8.59
C GLU A 153 -17.48 -20.01 -9.25
N ALA A 154 -18.47 -19.46 -8.57
CA ALA A 154 -19.82 -19.29 -9.14
C ALA A 154 -19.82 -18.32 -10.33
N ILE A 155 -19.06 -17.22 -10.27
CA ILE A 155 -18.86 -16.30 -11.38
C ILE A 155 -18.22 -17.04 -12.57
N MET A 156 -17.13 -17.76 -12.35
CA MET A 156 -16.39 -18.47 -13.41
C MET A 156 -17.23 -19.56 -14.09
N ASN A 157 -18.20 -20.14 -13.39
CA ASN A 157 -19.15 -21.11 -13.95
C ASN A 157 -20.30 -20.47 -14.74
N THR A 158 -20.41 -19.14 -14.75
CA THR A 158 -21.45 -18.42 -15.49
C THR A 158 -21.00 -18.16 -16.93
N ASN A 159 -21.85 -18.50 -17.92
CA ASN A 159 -21.52 -18.28 -19.31
C ASN A 159 -21.27 -16.79 -19.61
N GLY A 160 -20.15 -16.50 -20.29
CA GLY A 160 -19.80 -15.14 -20.69
C GLY A 160 -19.34 -14.24 -19.53
N PHE A 161 -18.99 -14.80 -18.39
CA PHE A 161 -18.60 -14.08 -17.17
C PHE A 161 -17.48 -13.05 -17.40
N GLN A 162 -16.50 -13.37 -18.26
CA GLN A 162 -15.37 -12.48 -18.53
C GLN A 162 -15.84 -11.11 -19.05
N LYS A 163 -16.74 -11.11 -20.03
CA LYS A 163 -17.32 -9.88 -20.60
C LYS A 163 -18.17 -9.11 -19.58
N ILE A 164 -18.89 -9.84 -18.73
CA ILE A 164 -19.71 -9.23 -17.68
C ILE A 164 -18.78 -8.57 -16.65
N MET A 165 -17.73 -9.25 -16.19
CA MET A 165 -16.73 -8.71 -15.26
C MET A 165 -16.00 -7.51 -15.84
N GLU A 166 -15.63 -7.53 -17.12
CA GLU A 166 -15.04 -6.40 -17.83
C GLU A 166 -16.00 -5.18 -17.81
N THR A 167 -17.26 -5.38 -18.18
CA THR A 167 -18.28 -4.32 -18.22
C THR A 167 -18.53 -3.70 -16.84
N ILE A 168 -18.61 -4.53 -15.80
CA ILE A 168 -18.77 -4.06 -14.41
C ILE A 168 -17.51 -3.32 -13.95
N GLY A 169 -16.33 -3.83 -14.33
CA GLY A 169 -15.06 -3.20 -14.04
C GLY A 169 -14.94 -1.81 -14.66
N GLU A 170 -15.40 -1.63 -15.90
CA GLU A 170 -15.40 -0.32 -16.57
C GLU A 170 -16.31 0.72 -15.86
N ALA A 171 -17.39 0.26 -15.27
CA ALA A 171 -18.30 1.11 -14.50
C ALA A 171 -17.81 1.39 -13.08
N SER A 172 -16.81 0.66 -12.61
CA SER A 172 -16.27 0.81 -11.24
C SER A 172 -15.33 2.01 -11.14
N PRO A 173 -15.56 2.96 -10.22
CA PRO A 173 -14.70 4.13 -10.07
C PRO A 173 -13.32 3.80 -9.47
N VAL A 174 -13.15 2.61 -8.92
CA VAL A 174 -11.93 2.19 -8.20
C VAL A 174 -10.99 1.36 -9.05
N LEU A 175 -11.52 0.68 -10.09
CA LEU A 175 -10.73 -0.19 -10.95
C LEU A 175 -10.06 0.62 -12.06
N MET A 176 -8.73 0.61 -12.06
CA MET A 176 -7.94 1.23 -13.11
C MET A 176 -7.71 0.22 -14.25
N ASN A 177 -8.03 0.63 -15.48
CA ASN A 177 -7.84 -0.16 -16.69
C ASN A 177 -8.38 -1.60 -16.62
N PRO A 178 -9.70 -1.80 -16.40
CA PRO A 178 -10.31 -3.12 -16.19
C PRO A 178 -10.10 -4.09 -17.36
N LYS A 179 -9.90 -3.60 -18.59
CA LYS A 179 -9.58 -4.41 -19.77
C LYS A 179 -8.22 -5.10 -19.73
N ALA A 180 -7.31 -4.62 -18.87
CA ALA A 180 -5.99 -5.23 -18.73
C ALA A 180 -5.99 -6.42 -17.74
N TYR A 181 -7.08 -6.68 -17.03
CA TYR A 181 -7.19 -7.81 -16.12
C TYR A 181 -7.45 -9.11 -16.87
N ASP A 182 -6.69 -10.15 -16.52
CA ASP A 182 -6.95 -11.50 -17.01
C ASP A 182 -8.02 -12.19 -16.15
N TYR A 183 -9.28 -12.01 -16.51
CA TYR A 183 -10.42 -12.63 -15.80
C TYR A 183 -10.51 -14.15 -15.97
N SER A 184 -9.61 -14.80 -16.72
CA SER A 184 -9.52 -16.26 -16.74
C SER A 184 -8.92 -16.84 -15.46
N GLN A 185 -8.24 -16.01 -14.68
CA GLN A 185 -7.59 -16.38 -13.43
C GLN A 185 -8.48 -16.07 -12.23
N ALA A 186 -8.73 -17.08 -11.39
CA ALA A 186 -9.52 -16.91 -10.18
C ALA A 186 -8.93 -15.82 -9.24
N ASP A 187 -7.61 -15.76 -9.11
CA ASP A 187 -6.91 -14.77 -8.29
C ASP A 187 -7.16 -13.34 -8.78
N THR A 188 -7.25 -13.14 -10.08
CA THR A 188 -7.61 -11.84 -10.66
C THR A 188 -9.03 -11.45 -10.27
N ILE A 189 -9.99 -12.37 -10.39
CA ILE A 189 -11.39 -12.10 -10.01
C ILE A 189 -11.47 -11.78 -8.51
N VAL A 190 -10.83 -12.56 -7.65
CA VAL A 190 -10.78 -12.31 -6.19
C VAL A 190 -10.27 -10.91 -5.89
N ASN A 191 -9.15 -10.48 -6.52
CA ASN A 191 -8.59 -9.15 -6.31
C ASN A 191 -9.47 -8.03 -6.86
N VAL A 192 -10.22 -8.29 -7.92
CA VAL A 192 -11.20 -7.35 -8.46
C VAL A 192 -12.40 -7.22 -7.53
N LEU A 193 -12.96 -8.33 -7.05
CA LEU A 193 -14.06 -8.34 -6.08
C LEU A 193 -13.68 -7.68 -4.75
N TYR A 194 -12.43 -7.85 -4.31
CA TYR A 194 -11.91 -7.19 -3.11
C TYR A 194 -12.00 -5.65 -3.18
N LYS A 195 -11.90 -5.08 -4.38
CA LYS A 195 -11.98 -3.65 -4.64
C LYS A 195 -13.39 -3.13 -4.91
N PHE A 196 -14.39 -4.02 -4.96
CA PHE A 196 -15.77 -3.65 -5.25
C PHE A 196 -16.37 -2.85 -4.09
N GLN A 197 -17.04 -1.76 -4.45
CA GLN A 197 -17.93 -1.02 -3.58
C GLN A 197 -19.35 -1.59 -3.64
N ASP A 198 -20.24 -1.22 -2.72
CA ASP A 198 -21.62 -1.71 -2.67
C ASP A 198 -22.36 -1.51 -4.01
N SER A 199 -22.17 -0.37 -4.68
CA SER A 199 -22.75 -0.11 -6.01
C SER A 199 -22.27 -1.11 -7.06
N THR A 200 -21.00 -1.52 -7.01
CA THR A 200 -20.40 -2.46 -7.94
C THR A 200 -20.86 -3.89 -7.66
N TRP A 201 -21.02 -4.26 -6.38
CA TRP A 201 -21.62 -5.52 -5.97
C TRP A 201 -23.08 -5.63 -6.43
N ASN A 202 -23.87 -4.56 -6.28
CA ASN A 202 -25.24 -4.50 -6.75
C ASN A 202 -25.33 -4.68 -8.29
N ALA A 203 -24.44 -4.02 -9.05
CA ALA A 203 -24.35 -4.18 -10.49
C ALA A 203 -23.97 -5.62 -10.89
N LEU A 204 -23.11 -6.29 -10.12
CA LEU A 204 -22.76 -7.70 -10.34
C LEU A 204 -23.98 -8.61 -10.14
N MET A 205 -24.73 -8.42 -9.05
CA MET A 205 -25.93 -9.21 -8.73
C MET A 205 -27.04 -8.99 -9.79
N GLU A 206 -27.19 -7.76 -10.28
CA GLU A 206 -28.13 -7.46 -11.38
C GLU A 206 -27.77 -8.18 -12.68
N LYS A 207 -26.47 -8.21 -13.03
CA LYS A 207 -25.96 -8.86 -14.25
C LYS A 207 -25.89 -10.38 -14.14
N MET A 208 -25.76 -10.91 -12.94
CA MET A 208 -25.64 -12.35 -12.63
C MET A 208 -26.61 -12.75 -11.50
N PRO A 209 -27.94 -12.83 -11.75
CA PRO A 209 -28.91 -13.16 -10.69
C PRO A 209 -28.68 -14.51 -10.02
N SER A 210 -28.06 -15.46 -10.73
CA SER A 210 -27.77 -16.80 -10.21
C SER A 210 -26.77 -16.85 -9.04
N ILE A 211 -25.98 -15.80 -8.85
CA ILE A 211 -24.98 -15.74 -7.77
C ILE A 211 -25.38 -14.78 -6.65
N THR A 212 -26.58 -14.18 -6.70
CA THR A 212 -27.00 -13.12 -5.75
C THR A 212 -26.85 -13.54 -4.31
N ASP A 213 -27.32 -14.74 -3.93
CA ASP A 213 -27.24 -15.21 -2.54
C ASP A 213 -25.79 -15.38 -2.07
N LEU A 214 -24.92 -15.92 -2.93
CA LEU A 214 -23.48 -16.04 -2.64
C LEU A 214 -22.78 -14.70 -2.57
N ALA A 215 -23.13 -13.77 -3.45
CA ALA A 215 -22.60 -12.42 -3.46
C ALA A 215 -22.96 -11.70 -2.16
N GLN A 216 -24.23 -11.77 -1.75
CA GLN A 216 -24.70 -11.16 -0.49
C GLN A 216 -24.00 -11.75 0.73
N GLN A 217 -23.90 -13.08 0.83
CA GLN A 217 -23.16 -13.74 1.93
C GLN A 217 -21.69 -13.33 1.95
N THR A 218 -21.07 -13.14 0.79
CA THR A 218 -19.68 -12.67 0.69
C THR A 218 -19.57 -11.22 1.17
N MET A 219 -20.47 -10.34 0.75
CA MET A 219 -20.51 -8.93 1.19
C MET A 219 -20.65 -8.83 2.73
N ASP A 220 -21.54 -9.61 3.32
CA ASP A 220 -21.74 -9.61 4.77
C ASP A 220 -20.45 -10.01 5.53
N LYS A 221 -19.78 -11.08 5.06
CA LYS A 221 -18.49 -11.51 5.62
C LYS A 221 -17.39 -10.47 5.45
N VAL A 222 -17.30 -9.88 4.25
CA VAL A 222 -16.32 -8.83 3.92
C VAL A 222 -16.53 -7.58 4.75
N THR A 223 -17.78 -7.16 4.94
CA THR A 223 -18.14 -6.04 5.81
C THR A 223 -17.64 -6.29 7.23
N HIS A 224 -17.82 -7.50 7.75
CA HIS A 224 -17.32 -7.87 9.08
C HIS A 224 -15.78 -7.85 9.15
N LEU A 225 -15.09 -8.42 8.14
CA LEU A 225 -13.62 -8.43 8.06
C LEU A 225 -13.02 -7.02 7.98
N ASN A 226 -13.70 -6.11 7.27
CA ASN A 226 -13.25 -4.74 7.03
C ASN A 226 -13.74 -3.75 8.08
N SER A 227 -14.66 -4.12 8.96
CA SER A 227 -15.20 -3.25 9.98
C SER A 227 -14.20 -3.06 11.12
N PHE A 228 -13.52 -1.92 11.13
CA PHE A 228 -12.56 -1.55 12.17
C PHE A 228 -13.00 -0.25 12.85
N LEU A 229 -13.21 -0.27 14.16
CA LEU A 229 -13.70 0.89 14.95
C LEU A 229 -14.99 1.53 14.41
N GLY A 230 -15.86 0.73 13.78
CA GLY A 230 -17.11 1.24 13.18
C GLY A 230 -16.95 1.88 11.79
N ILE A 231 -15.77 1.72 11.17
CA ILE A 231 -15.48 2.16 9.81
C ILE A 231 -15.19 0.95 8.96
N ASN A 232 -15.67 0.96 7.72
CA ASN A 232 -15.29 -0.03 6.71
C ASN A 232 -13.99 0.41 6.01
N ILE A 233 -12.86 -0.22 6.35
CA ILE A 233 -11.54 0.12 5.79
C ILE A 233 -11.42 -0.20 4.29
N GLY A 234 -12.34 -0.98 3.73
CA GLY A 234 -12.40 -1.27 2.29
C GLY A 234 -13.06 -0.17 1.46
N GLU A 235 -13.71 0.81 2.10
CA GLU A 235 -14.38 1.92 1.43
C GLU A 235 -13.53 3.19 1.38
N GLN A 236 -13.81 4.04 0.38
CA GLN A 236 -13.15 5.34 0.29
C GLN A 236 -13.61 6.26 1.45
N PRO A 237 -12.68 7.02 2.08
CA PRO A 237 -13.03 7.92 3.20
C PRO A 237 -14.13 8.94 2.85
N LEU A 238 -14.16 9.41 1.60
CA LEU A 238 -15.19 10.36 1.15
C LEU A 238 -16.59 9.72 1.11
N THR A 239 -16.70 8.46 0.68
CA THR A 239 -17.98 7.72 0.67
C THR A 239 -18.47 7.49 2.09
N GLN A 240 -17.57 7.14 3.01
CA GLN A 240 -17.91 6.98 4.43
C GLN A 240 -18.33 8.28 5.08
N LEU A 241 -17.67 9.39 4.73
CA LEU A 241 -18.03 10.72 5.22
C LEU A 241 -19.44 11.10 4.79
N THR A 242 -19.79 10.91 3.53
CA THR A 242 -21.14 11.20 3.01
C THR A 242 -22.19 10.29 3.65
N ALA A 243 -21.91 9.01 3.83
CA ALA A 243 -22.79 8.07 4.53
C ALA A 243 -22.97 8.44 6.00
N ALA A 244 -21.90 8.83 6.71
CA ALA A 244 -21.94 9.27 8.10
C ALA A 244 -22.76 10.57 8.28
N PHE A 245 -22.67 11.51 7.33
CA PHE A 245 -23.53 12.70 7.30
C PHE A 245 -25.01 12.35 7.11
N HIS A 246 -25.31 11.43 6.20
CA HIS A 246 -26.70 10.98 5.95
C HIS A 246 -27.31 10.26 7.16
N ASN A 247 -26.50 9.46 7.85
CA ASN A 247 -26.94 8.67 9.01
C ASN A 247 -26.86 9.46 10.34
N GLY A 248 -26.40 10.71 10.32
CA GLY A 248 -26.25 11.54 11.53
C GLY A 248 -25.21 11.02 12.54
N SER A 249 -24.27 10.17 12.10
CA SER A 249 -23.26 9.57 12.99
C SER A 249 -22.08 10.51 13.21
N VAL A 250 -22.08 11.23 14.32
CA VAL A 250 -21.00 12.15 14.71
C VAL A 250 -19.65 11.41 14.82
N VAL A 251 -19.65 10.19 15.37
CA VAL A 251 -18.46 9.36 15.52
C VAL A 251 -17.92 8.96 14.14
N GLY A 252 -18.80 8.56 13.22
CA GLY A 252 -18.43 8.21 11.84
C GLY A 252 -17.82 9.41 11.10
N ILE A 253 -18.35 10.61 11.27
CA ILE A 253 -17.80 11.84 10.67
C ILE A 253 -16.40 12.13 11.21
N ILE A 254 -16.23 12.08 12.54
CA ILE A 254 -14.94 12.34 13.18
C ILE A 254 -13.88 11.34 12.68
N LEU A 255 -14.20 10.05 12.64
CA LEU A 255 -13.27 9.02 12.23
C LEU A 255 -12.95 9.09 10.74
N ALA A 256 -13.93 9.35 9.87
CA ALA A 256 -13.72 9.48 8.43
C ALA A 256 -12.84 10.70 8.06
N VAL A 257 -12.78 11.73 8.90
CA VAL A 257 -11.88 12.89 8.73
C VAL A 257 -10.53 12.64 9.41
N LEU A 258 -10.53 12.06 10.60
CA LEU A 258 -9.33 11.89 11.42
C LEU A 258 -8.32 10.93 10.77
N ILE A 259 -8.80 9.82 10.21
CA ILE A 259 -7.92 8.81 9.61
C ILE A 259 -7.10 9.37 8.45
N PRO A 260 -7.67 10.05 7.43
CA PRO A 260 -6.88 10.66 6.36
C PRO A 260 -5.96 11.79 6.81
N VAL A 261 -6.28 12.47 7.92
CA VAL A 261 -5.47 13.58 8.45
C VAL A 261 -4.28 13.05 9.26
N LEU A 262 -4.41 11.87 9.89
CA LEU A 262 -3.34 11.25 10.67
C LEU A 262 -2.43 10.34 9.84
N ALA A 263 -2.83 9.97 8.63
CA ALA A 263 -2.06 9.15 7.69
C ALA A 263 -1.12 10.01 6.83
#